data_46afc53efecc516f165b54e21119f7fa
#
_entry.id   46afc53efecc516f165b54e21119f7fa
#
_cell.length_a   1.000
_cell.length_b   1.000
_cell.length_c   1.000
_cell.angle_alpha   90.00
_cell.angle_beta   90.00
_cell.angle_gamma   90.00
#
_symmetry.space_group_name_H-M   'P 1'
#
loop_
_entity.id
_entity.type
_entity.pdbx_description
1 polymer ?
#
loop_
_entity_poly.entity_id
_entity_poly.type
_entity_poly.pdbx_seq_one_letter_code
_entity_poly.pdbx_strand_id
1 'polypeptide(L)'
;MGLFDERIAYKPFEYPEYYTEGWLKQAQAFWLHTEISMQSDIKDWNEKLNDKEKHLVGNILLGFAQTECAVSDYWTQKVVGWFPKHEIQQMAMMFGSQETIHAVAYSYLNETLKLEDYEAFLHEPATAQRFDNLVAYDGTNTVGIGKSLAVFSAFAEGVSLYSAFAVLYSFQLRNLLKGIGQQMKWSVRDESLHSKMGCQLFRHMCEEDDQLLNLCREDIIKSAETMVTLETKYINKMFEMGDIEGIAANDLKHFIKKRANEKLVELGYVDLGSYFAYDTKAAANLDWFYHLTGGVTHTDFFAIRPTDYSKAGEGEDYEDIW
;
A
#
# COMPACT_ATOMS: atom_id res chain seq x y z
N MET A 1 26.42 -13.43 -11.76
CA MET A 1 25.53 -12.91 -12.81
C MET A 1 24.68 -11.83 -12.16
N GLY A 2 24.47 -10.70 -12.84
CA GLY A 2 23.72 -9.58 -12.30
C GLY A 2 22.21 -9.75 -12.39
N LEU A 3 21.45 -8.77 -11.83
CA LEU A 3 19.99 -8.74 -11.80
C LEU A 3 19.35 -8.87 -13.20
N PHE A 4 20.00 -8.30 -14.22
CA PHE A 4 19.52 -8.28 -15.61
C PHE A 4 20.00 -9.44 -16.48
N ASP A 5 20.83 -10.32 -15.96
CA ASP A 5 21.32 -11.49 -16.69
C ASP A 5 20.25 -12.58 -16.73
N GLU A 6 19.97 -13.10 -17.94
CA GLU A 6 19.03 -14.21 -18.11
C GLU A 6 19.49 -15.48 -17.39
N ARG A 7 18.51 -16.24 -16.92
CA ARG A 7 18.71 -17.54 -16.33
C ARG A 7 17.74 -18.56 -16.92
N ILE A 8 18.31 -19.66 -17.40
CA ILE A 8 17.52 -20.76 -17.99
C ILE A 8 17.05 -21.73 -16.90
N ALA A 9 17.94 -22.08 -15.95
CA ALA A 9 17.62 -23.03 -14.89
C ALA A 9 16.82 -22.37 -13.77
N TYR A 10 15.73 -23.02 -13.34
CA TYR A 10 14.90 -22.49 -12.24
C TYR A 10 15.68 -22.28 -10.95
N LYS A 11 16.56 -23.20 -10.56
CA LYS A 11 17.39 -23.13 -9.34
C LYS A 11 18.85 -23.45 -9.64
N PRO A 12 19.78 -23.05 -8.75
CA PRO A 12 19.60 -22.30 -7.49
C PRO A 12 19.25 -20.84 -7.74
N PHE A 13 18.50 -20.21 -6.85
CA PHE A 13 18.22 -18.76 -6.91
C PHE A 13 19.50 -17.95 -6.61
N GLU A 14 19.69 -16.87 -7.34
CA GLU A 14 20.81 -15.95 -7.14
C GLU A 14 20.50 -14.88 -6.09
N TYR A 15 19.20 -14.54 -5.99
CA TYR A 15 18.65 -13.58 -5.03
C TYR A 15 17.51 -14.23 -4.23
N PRO A 16 17.82 -15.25 -3.37
CA PRO A 16 16.82 -16.10 -2.73
C PRO A 16 15.85 -15.36 -1.81
N GLU A 17 16.18 -14.15 -1.34
CA GLU A 17 15.34 -13.31 -0.51
C GLU A 17 14.06 -12.88 -1.23
N TYR A 18 14.05 -12.69 -2.56
CA TYR A 18 12.82 -12.38 -3.30
C TYR A 18 11.84 -13.56 -3.30
N TYR A 19 12.35 -14.77 -3.21
CA TYR A 19 11.51 -15.93 -2.98
C TYR A 19 11.06 -16.05 -1.52
N THR A 20 12.00 -15.99 -0.55
CA THR A 20 11.71 -16.30 0.86
C THR A 20 11.01 -15.16 1.59
N GLU A 21 11.45 -13.92 1.36
CA GLU A 21 10.93 -12.74 2.02
C GLU A 21 9.80 -12.06 1.22
N GLY A 22 9.79 -12.19 -0.10
CA GLY A 22 8.76 -11.65 -0.98
C GLY A 22 7.66 -12.67 -1.25
N TRP A 23 7.88 -13.56 -2.21
CA TRP A 23 6.87 -14.48 -2.71
C TRP A 23 6.24 -15.37 -1.62
N LEU A 24 7.09 -16.04 -0.82
CA LEU A 24 6.60 -17.00 0.19
C LEU A 24 5.79 -16.31 1.29
N LYS A 25 6.24 -15.13 1.76
CA LYS A 25 5.51 -14.36 2.77
C LYS A 25 4.17 -13.88 2.25
N GLN A 26 4.10 -13.39 1.01
CA GLN A 26 2.83 -13.00 0.41
C GLN A 26 1.89 -14.20 0.25
N ALA A 27 2.39 -15.34 -0.23
CA ALA A 27 1.61 -16.55 -0.39
C ALA A 27 1.04 -17.05 0.95
N GLN A 28 1.82 -16.94 2.04
CA GLN A 28 1.38 -17.32 3.39
C GLN A 28 0.38 -16.33 4.01
N ALA A 29 0.35 -15.11 3.49
CA ALA A 29 -0.49 -14.02 3.94
C ALA A 29 -1.75 -13.84 3.08
N PHE A 30 -2.06 -14.77 2.19
CA PHE A 30 -3.22 -14.73 1.29
C PHE A 30 -4.53 -14.59 2.06
N TRP A 31 -5.43 -13.76 1.54
CA TRP A 31 -6.76 -13.52 2.10
C TRP A 31 -7.77 -13.16 1.01
N LEU A 32 -9.06 -13.34 1.30
CA LEU A 32 -10.16 -12.91 0.45
C LEU A 32 -11.15 -12.05 1.25
N HIS A 33 -11.76 -11.08 0.59
CA HIS A 33 -12.79 -10.23 1.19
C HIS A 33 -13.96 -11.01 1.78
N THR A 34 -14.26 -12.20 1.23
CA THR A 34 -15.35 -13.09 1.70
C THR A 34 -15.10 -13.72 3.08
N GLU A 35 -13.86 -13.63 3.59
CA GLU A 35 -13.52 -14.14 4.94
C GLU A 35 -14.02 -13.20 6.06
N ILE A 36 -14.50 -12.00 5.72
CA ILE A 36 -14.91 -10.97 6.67
C ILE A 36 -16.40 -10.67 6.53
N SER A 37 -17.14 -10.81 7.62
CA SER A 37 -18.54 -10.38 7.65
C SER A 37 -18.64 -8.86 7.73
N MET A 38 -19.42 -8.25 6.84
CA MET A 38 -19.68 -6.80 6.79
C MET A 38 -20.99 -6.40 7.51
N GLN A 39 -21.67 -7.31 8.18
CA GLN A 39 -22.97 -7.02 8.81
C GLN A 39 -22.89 -5.93 9.88
N SER A 40 -21.81 -5.94 10.70
CA SER A 40 -21.59 -4.89 11.70
C SER A 40 -21.32 -3.54 11.06
N ASP A 41 -20.58 -3.55 9.95
CA ASP A 41 -20.19 -2.32 9.22
C ASP A 41 -21.38 -1.67 8.54
N ILE A 42 -22.27 -2.47 7.94
CA ILE A 42 -23.56 -1.96 7.39
C ILE A 42 -24.40 -1.29 8.49
N LYS A 43 -24.45 -1.91 9.67
CA LYS A 43 -25.18 -1.34 10.81
C LYS A 43 -24.54 -0.04 11.30
N ASP A 44 -23.23 -0.04 11.48
CA ASP A 44 -22.47 1.14 11.90
C ASP A 44 -22.64 2.28 10.90
N TRP A 45 -22.53 1.99 9.58
CA TRP A 45 -22.73 2.92 8.50
C TRP A 45 -24.11 3.60 8.55
N ASN A 46 -25.17 2.80 8.74
CA ASN A 46 -26.54 3.31 8.69
C ASN A 46 -26.96 4.02 9.98
N GLU A 47 -26.53 3.54 11.15
CA GLU A 47 -27.09 3.94 12.43
C GLU A 47 -26.16 4.82 13.28
N LYS A 48 -24.82 4.73 13.09
CA LYS A 48 -23.86 5.35 14.02
C LYS A 48 -23.00 6.44 13.40
N LEU A 49 -22.63 6.31 12.12
CA LEU A 49 -21.80 7.31 11.45
C LEU A 49 -22.60 8.56 11.11
N ASN A 50 -22.01 9.73 11.40
CA ASN A 50 -22.54 11.01 10.97
C ASN A 50 -22.18 11.31 9.50
N ASP A 51 -22.78 12.36 8.92
CA ASP A 51 -22.60 12.70 7.50
C ASP A 51 -21.15 13.00 7.13
N LYS A 52 -20.39 13.63 8.04
CA LYS A 52 -18.96 13.91 7.84
C LYS A 52 -18.15 12.62 7.73
N GLU A 53 -18.40 11.67 8.63
CA GLU A 53 -17.72 10.38 8.64
C GLU A 53 -18.08 9.54 7.40
N LYS A 54 -19.34 9.55 7.00
CA LYS A 54 -19.81 8.90 5.75
C LYS A 54 -19.16 9.51 4.52
N HIS A 55 -19.10 10.84 4.44
CA HIS A 55 -18.43 11.55 3.35
C HIS A 55 -16.94 11.15 3.26
N LEU A 56 -16.24 11.15 4.40
CA LEU A 56 -14.83 10.79 4.48
C LEU A 56 -14.58 9.34 4.04
N VAL A 57 -15.29 8.38 4.62
CA VAL A 57 -15.15 6.95 4.29
C VAL A 57 -15.52 6.68 2.84
N GLY A 58 -16.62 7.25 2.34
CA GLY A 58 -17.09 7.07 0.97
C GLY A 58 -16.07 7.56 -0.06
N ASN A 59 -15.52 8.75 0.13
CA ASN A 59 -14.50 9.30 -0.78
C ASN A 59 -13.21 8.46 -0.81
N ILE A 60 -12.80 7.89 0.31
CA ILE A 60 -11.63 7.03 0.36
C ILE A 60 -11.89 5.72 -0.40
N LEU A 61 -12.99 5.04 -0.12
CA LEU A 61 -13.29 3.73 -0.70
C LEU A 61 -13.52 3.79 -2.21
N LEU A 62 -14.18 4.86 -2.71
CA LEU A 62 -14.34 5.08 -4.16
C LEU A 62 -12.98 5.27 -4.85
N GLY A 63 -12.00 5.88 -4.17
CA GLY A 63 -10.67 6.08 -4.71
C GLY A 63 -9.83 4.82 -4.78
N PHE A 64 -9.92 3.96 -3.79
CA PHE A 64 -9.07 2.79 -3.69
C PHE A 64 -9.23 1.80 -4.84
N ALA A 65 -10.46 1.42 -5.18
CA ALA A 65 -10.72 0.42 -6.22
C ALA A 65 -10.13 0.77 -7.59
N GLN A 66 -9.84 2.04 -7.87
CA GLN A 66 -9.35 2.50 -9.17
C GLN A 66 -7.82 2.43 -9.30
N THR A 67 -7.08 2.52 -8.20
CA THR A 67 -5.62 2.56 -8.20
C THR A 67 -4.99 1.17 -8.34
N GLU A 68 -5.61 0.15 -7.79
CA GLU A 68 -5.04 -1.21 -7.68
C GLU A 68 -4.81 -1.90 -9.03
N CYS A 69 -5.64 -1.59 -10.04
CA CYS A 69 -5.42 -2.13 -11.38
C CYS A 69 -4.10 -1.66 -11.99
N ALA A 70 -3.75 -0.38 -11.83
CA ALA A 70 -2.49 0.15 -12.33
C ALA A 70 -1.28 -0.35 -11.52
N VAL A 71 -1.45 -0.55 -10.22
CA VAL A 71 -0.43 -1.14 -9.35
C VAL A 71 -0.16 -2.60 -9.73
N SER A 72 -1.22 -3.38 -9.98
CA SER A 72 -1.11 -4.75 -10.50
C SER A 72 -0.35 -4.81 -11.82
N ASP A 73 -0.69 -3.93 -12.78
CA ASP A 73 -0.01 -3.85 -14.08
C ASP A 73 1.47 -3.47 -13.93
N TYR A 74 1.81 -2.62 -12.98
CA TYR A 74 3.20 -2.27 -12.74
C TYR A 74 4.04 -3.49 -12.34
N TRP A 75 3.60 -4.26 -11.37
CA TRP A 75 4.29 -5.48 -10.95
C TRP A 75 4.37 -6.52 -12.06
N THR A 76 3.24 -6.82 -12.72
CA THR A 76 3.12 -7.93 -13.65
C THR A 76 3.69 -7.64 -15.04
N GLN A 77 3.64 -6.40 -15.51
CA GLN A 77 4.08 -6.05 -16.86
C GLN A 77 5.46 -5.39 -16.85
N LYS A 78 5.74 -4.46 -15.91
CA LYS A 78 7.01 -3.74 -15.90
C LYS A 78 8.09 -4.52 -15.14
N VAL A 79 7.88 -4.83 -13.85
CA VAL A 79 8.90 -5.49 -13.04
C VAL A 79 9.22 -6.89 -13.57
N VAL A 80 8.21 -7.69 -13.92
CA VAL A 80 8.41 -9.00 -14.56
C VAL A 80 9.17 -8.87 -15.88
N GLY A 81 8.90 -7.82 -16.65
CA GLY A 81 9.58 -7.58 -17.93
C GLY A 81 11.03 -7.11 -17.82
N TRP A 82 11.37 -6.39 -16.74
CA TRP A 82 12.72 -5.87 -16.53
C TRP A 82 13.70 -6.88 -15.95
N PHE A 83 13.24 -7.74 -15.06
CA PHE A 83 14.10 -8.65 -14.28
C PHE A 83 13.86 -10.11 -14.68
N PRO A 84 14.84 -10.75 -15.38
CA PRO A 84 14.66 -12.12 -15.88
C PRO A 84 14.89 -13.20 -14.81
N LYS A 85 15.25 -12.85 -13.58
CA LYS A 85 15.44 -13.82 -12.48
C LYS A 85 14.11 -14.40 -12.05
N HIS A 86 13.99 -15.74 -11.99
CA HIS A 86 12.74 -16.42 -11.68
C HIS A 86 12.17 -16.04 -10.31
N GLU A 87 13.03 -15.89 -9.30
CA GLU A 87 12.64 -15.49 -7.94
C GLU A 87 12.04 -14.09 -7.90
N ILE A 88 12.57 -13.15 -8.70
CA ILE A 88 12.04 -11.79 -8.82
C ILE A 88 10.73 -11.78 -9.58
N GLN A 89 10.65 -12.50 -10.71
CA GLN A 89 9.42 -12.61 -11.49
C GLN A 89 8.28 -13.25 -10.69
N GLN A 90 8.58 -14.31 -9.95
CA GLN A 90 7.58 -14.96 -9.08
C GLN A 90 7.06 -14.02 -8.00
N MET A 91 7.94 -13.26 -7.35
CA MET A 91 7.55 -12.25 -6.38
C MET A 91 6.65 -11.19 -7.02
N ALA A 92 7.07 -10.62 -8.14
CA ALA A 92 6.31 -9.56 -8.82
C ALA A 92 4.93 -10.05 -9.30
N MET A 93 4.84 -11.28 -9.85
CA MET A 93 3.56 -11.88 -10.22
C MET A 93 2.65 -12.11 -9.01
N MET A 94 3.22 -12.51 -7.87
CA MET A 94 2.45 -12.71 -6.63
C MET A 94 1.93 -11.38 -6.09
N PHE A 95 2.75 -10.32 -6.10
CA PHE A 95 2.34 -8.99 -5.68
C PHE A 95 1.24 -8.45 -6.60
N GLY A 96 1.43 -8.49 -7.93
CA GLY A 96 0.38 -8.08 -8.85
C GLY A 96 -0.92 -8.88 -8.74
N SER A 97 -0.85 -10.18 -8.41
CA SER A 97 -2.05 -10.96 -8.09
C SER A 97 -2.73 -10.48 -6.81
N GLN A 98 -1.96 -10.09 -5.79
CA GLN A 98 -2.51 -9.55 -4.54
C GLN A 98 -3.24 -8.22 -4.77
N GLU A 99 -2.75 -7.36 -5.67
CA GLU A 99 -3.43 -6.10 -6.03
C GLU A 99 -4.80 -6.34 -6.69
N THR A 100 -4.96 -7.44 -7.43
CA THR A 100 -6.29 -7.81 -7.95
C THR A 100 -7.25 -8.19 -6.83
N ILE A 101 -6.75 -8.78 -5.75
CA ILE A 101 -7.55 -9.10 -4.55
C ILE A 101 -7.94 -7.80 -3.82
N HIS A 102 -7.02 -6.83 -3.72
CA HIS A 102 -7.31 -5.50 -3.17
C HIS A 102 -8.41 -4.80 -3.97
N ALA A 103 -8.31 -4.78 -5.31
CA ALA A 103 -9.32 -4.18 -6.18
C ALA A 103 -10.71 -4.80 -5.96
N VAL A 104 -10.81 -6.13 -5.91
CA VAL A 104 -12.07 -6.84 -5.64
C VAL A 104 -12.57 -6.53 -4.23
N ALA A 105 -11.69 -6.51 -3.23
CA ALA A 105 -12.07 -6.24 -1.85
C ALA A 105 -12.62 -4.81 -1.69
N TYR A 106 -11.99 -3.81 -2.28
CA TYR A 106 -12.46 -2.42 -2.20
C TYR A 106 -13.74 -2.20 -3.00
N SER A 107 -13.89 -2.85 -4.16
CA SER A 107 -15.16 -2.85 -4.90
C SER A 107 -16.28 -3.45 -4.05
N TYR A 108 -16.03 -4.57 -3.39
CA TYR A 108 -16.99 -5.20 -2.48
C TYR A 108 -17.40 -4.28 -1.32
N LEU A 109 -16.47 -3.48 -0.76
CA LEU A 109 -16.81 -2.48 0.26
C LEU A 109 -17.75 -1.40 -0.29
N ASN A 110 -17.48 -0.89 -1.50
CA ASN A 110 -18.32 0.09 -2.17
C ASN A 110 -19.74 -0.46 -2.40
N GLU A 111 -19.86 -1.67 -2.94
CA GLU A 111 -21.16 -2.33 -3.16
C GLU A 111 -21.92 -2.55 -1.84
N THR A 112 -21.21 -3.02 -0.80
CA THR A 112 -21.79 -3.28 0.52
C THR A 112 -22.37 -2.03 1.18
N LEU A 113 -21.68 -0.90 1.05
CA LEU A 113 -22.13 0.39 1.58
C LEU A 113 -23.05 1.17 0.61
N LYS A 114 -23.31 0.61 -0.59
CA LYS A 114 -24.10 1.24 -1.66
C LYS A 114 -23.54 2.60 -2.07
N LEU A 115 -22.21 2.68 -2.20
CA LEU A 115 -21.53 3.83 -2.75
C LEU A 115 -21.67 3.77 -4.27
N GLU A 116 -22.26 4.79 -4.83
CA GLU A 116 -22.46 4.95 -6.27
C GLU A 116 -21.53 6.05 -6.77
N ASP A 117 -21.20 6.04 -8.06
CA ASP A 117 -20.43 7.10 -8.71
C ASP A 117 -18.90 6.91 -8.73
N TYR A 118 -18.46 5.70 -9.11
CA TYR A 118 -17.04 5.41 -9.34
C TYR A 118 -16.37 6.35 -10.35
N GLU A 119 -17.10 6.80 -11.38
CA GLU A 119 -16.52 7.64 -12.44
C GLU A 119 -16.32 9.09 -12.02
N ALA A 120 -17.22 9.66 -11.21
CA ALA A 120 -17.06 11.03 -10.73
C ALA A 120 -15.79 11.22 -9.91
N PHE A 121 -15.39 10.19 -9.16
CA PHE A 121 -14.17 10.22 -8.37
C PHE A 121 -12.90 10.30 -9.25
N LEU A 122 -12.88 9.63 -10.41
CA LEU A 122 -11.77 9.69 -11.37
C LEU A 122 -11.59 11.09 -11.99
N HIS A 123 -12.65 11.87 -12.05
CA HIS A 123 -12.63 13.24 -12.59
C HIS A 123 -12.24 14.29 -11.55
N GLU A 124 -12.04 13.90 -10.29
CA GLU A 124 -11.56 14.81 -9.25
C GLU A 124 -10.06 15.11 -9.49
N PRO A 125 -9.67 16.41 -9.66
CA PRO A 125 -8.30 16.75 -10.12
C PRO A 125 -7.16 16.26 -9.22
N ALA A 126 -7.34 16.24 -7.89
CA ALA A 126 -6.31 15.78 -6.98
C ALA A 126 -6.09 14.26 -7.09
N THR A 127 -7.16 13.51 -7.31
CA THR A 127 -7.13 12.07 -7.52
C THR A 127 -6.53 11.71 -8.87
N ALA A 128 -6.94 12.38 -9.95
CA ALA A 128 -6.38 12.18 -11.29
C ALA A 128 -4.86 12.45 -11.32
N GLN A 129 -4.40 13.57 -10.75
CA GLN A 129 -2.98 13.89 -10.66
C GLN A 129 -2.17 12.86 -9.85
N ARG A 130 -2.78 12.33 -8.78
CA ARG A 130 -2.16 11.28 -7.97
C ARG A 130 -1.97 10.00 -8.78
N PHE A 131 -3.01 9.59 -9.51
CA PHE A 131 -2.96 8.43 -10.40
C PHE A 131 -1.91 8.58 -11.51
N ASP A 132 -1.89 9.72 -12.21
CA ASP A 132 -0.92 10.01 -13.27
C ASP A 132 0.52 9.95 -12.75
N ASN A 133 0.76 10.39 -11.52
CA ASN A 133 2.09 10.37 -10.91
C ASN A 133 2.60 8.95 -10.59
N LEU A 134 1.70 7.99 -10.33
CA LEU A 134 2.08 6.60 -10.05
C LEU A 134 2.69 5.89 -11.27
N VAL A 135 2.32 6.29 -12.48
CA VAL A 135 2.70 5.64 -13.74
C VAL A 135 3.72 6.43 -14.57
N ALA A 136 4.21 7.55 -14.05
CA ALA A 136 4.93 8.59 -14.80
C ALA A 136 6.33 8.21 -15.34
N TYR A 137 6.96 7.12 -14.87
CA TYR A 137 8.33 6.79 -15.28
C TYR A 137 8.38 5.63 -16.26
N ASP A 138 8.98 5.89 -17.43
CA ASP A 138 9.25 4.86 -18.43
C ASP A 138 10.66 4.28 -18.23
N GLY A 139 10.73 2.97 -17.93
CA GLY A 139 11.96 2.24 -17.65
C GLY A 139 12.59 1.65 -18.93
N THR A 140 13.15 2.47 -19.81
CA THR A 140 13.80 2.02 -21.06
C THR A 140 15.29 1.68 -20.92
N ASN A 141 15.93 2.10 -19.82
CA ASN A 141 17.32 1.80 -19.50
C ASN A 141 17.49 1.65 -17.99
N THR A 142 18.64 1.19 -17.52
CA THR A 142 18.92 0.89 -16.11
C THR A 142 18.61 2.07 -15.18
N VAL A 143 18.98 3.30 -15.56
CA VAL A 143 18.67 4.50 -14.76
C VAL A 143 17.17 4.78 -14.72
N GLY A 144 16.47 4.65 -15.85
CA GLY A 144 15.03 4.81 -15.94
C GLY A 144 14.28 3.74 -15.14
N ILE A 145 14.72 2.48 -15.22
CA ILE A 145 14.20 1.37 -14.40
C ILE A 145 14.40 1.66 -12.91
N GLY A 146 15.61 2.08 -12.52
CA GLY A 146 15.92 2.43 -11.13
C GLY A 146 15.05 3.55 -10.59
N LYS A 147 14.87 4.64 -11.35
CA LYS A 147 13.97 5.75 -10.99
C LYS A 147 12.52 5.29 -10.84
N SER A 148 12.02 4.55 -11.82
CA SER A 148 10.66 4.03 -11.81
C SER A 148 10.43 3.13 -10.59
N LEU A 149 11.31 2.16 -10.38
CA LEU A 149 11.20 1.20 -9.29
C LEU A 149 11.26 1.88 -7.91
N ALA A 150 12.23 2.80 -7.72
CA ALA A 150 12.37 3.53 -6.47
C ALA A 150 11.14 4.39 -6.15
N VAL A 151 10.63 5.15 -7.13
CA VAL A 151 9.46 6.01 -6.95
C VAL A 151 8.20 5.21 -6.68
N PHE A 152 7.97 4.17 -7.46
CA PHE A 152 6.81 3.29 -7.27
C PHE A 152 6.85 2.61 -5.90
N SER A 153 7.93 1.91 -5.60
CA SER A 153 8.03 1.13 -4.36
C SER A 153 8.04 1.97 -3.09
N ALA A 154 8.74 3.11 -3.09
CA ALA A 154 8.83 3.95 -1.91
C ALA A 154 7.59 4.83 -1.72
N PHE A 155 7.06 5.42 -2.79
CA PHE A 155 6.05 6.46 -2.65
C PHE A 155 4.66 6.01 -3.08
N ALA A 156 4.49 5.22 -4.13
CA ALA A 156 3.19 4.66 -4.46
C ALA A 156 2.75 3.65 -3.39
N GLU A 157 3.53 2.59 -3.21
CA GLU A 157 3.27 1.50 -2.26
C GLU A 157 3.52 1.89 -0.79
N GLY A 158 4.49 2.79 -0.55
CA GLY A 158 4.98 3.09 0.80
C GLY A 158 4.41 4.35 1.46
N VAL A 159 3.79 5.27 0.72
CA VAL A 159 3.32 6.56 1.22
C VAL A 159 1.89 6.87 0.81
N SER A 160 1.56 6.70 -0.48
CA SER A 160 0.36 7.26 -1.12
C SER A 160 -0.96 6.75 -0.54
N LEU A 161 -1.04 5.52 -0.07
CA LEU A 161 -2.28 4.93 0.47
C LEU A 161 -2.41 5.05 1.99
N TYR A 162 -1.32 5.39 2.68
CA TYR A 162 -1.25 5.27 4.13
C TYR A 162 -2.09 6.27 4.90
N SER A 163 -2.32 7.47 4.37
CA SER A 163 -3.24 8.44 4.97
C SER A 163 -4.67 7.89 4.98
N ALA A 164 -5.10 7.30 3.89
CA ALA A 164 -6.41 6.70 3.73
C ALA A 164 -6.59 5.45 4.59
N PHE A 165 -5.59 4.57 4.64
CA PHE A 165 -5.59 3.41 5.54
C PHE A 165 -5.71 3.83 7.01
N ALA A 166 -4.96 4.85 7.44
CA ALA A 166 -5.03 5.35 8.80
C ALA A 166 -6.41 5.89 9.14
N VAL A 167 -7.05 6.62 8.22
CA VAL A 167 -8.43 7.12 8.40
C VAL A 167 -9.40 5.96 8.56
N LEU A 168 -9.43 5.01 7.64
CA LEU A 168 -10.37 3.89 7.70
C LEU A 168 -10.13 3.02 8.93
N TYR A 169 -8.86 2.80 9.30
CA TYR A 169 -8.52 2.02 10.47
C TYR A 169 -8.81 2.75 11.80
N SER A 170 -8.86 4.10 11.81
CA SER A 170 -9.13 4.89 13.02
C SER A 170 -10.49 4.58 13.67
N PHE A 171 -11.46 4.12 12.87
CA PHE A 171 -12.77 3.71 13.38
C PHE A 171 -12.68 2.53 14.37
N GLN A 172 -11.61 1.72 14.29
CA GLN A 172 -11.36 0.65 15.25
C GLN A 172 -11.12 1.16 16.66
N LEU A 173 -10.57 2.37 16.83
CA LEU A 173 -10.38 3.00 18.13
C LEU A 173 -11.71 3.23 18.86
N ARG A 174 -12.79 3.35 18.09
CA ARG A 174 -14.17 3.52 18.59
C ARG A 174 -15.03 2.26 18.47
N ASN A 175 -14.41 1.13 18.13
CA ASN A 175 -15.10 -0.14 17.93
C ASN A 175 -16.17 -0.10 16.81
N LEU A 176 -15.90 0.67 15.74
CA LEU A 176 -16.73 0.86 14.56
C LEU A 176 -16.05 0.28 13.30
N LEU A 177 -16.83 -0.04 12.26
CA LEU A 177 -16.37 -0.48 10.94
C LEU A 177 -15.31 -1.60 11.00
N LYS A 178 -15.59 -2.65 11.79
CA LYS A 178 -14.61 -3.71 12.09
C LYS A 178 -14.16 -4.50 10.86
N GLY A 179 -15.07 -4.76 9.94
CA GLY A 179 -14.75 -5.48 8.70
C GLY A 179 -13.86 -4.66 7.79
N ILE A 180 -14.16 -3.36 7.59
CA ILE A 180 -13.31 -2.42 6.87
C ILE A 180 -11.94 -2.36 7.54
N GLY A 181 -11.87 -2.17 8.85
CA GLY A 181 -10.61 -2.12 9.58
C GLY A 181 -9.77 -3.39 9.43
N GLN A 182 -10.40 -4.57 9.43
CA GLN A 182 -9.67 -5.81 9.21
C GLN A 182 -9.09 -5.91 7.79
N GLN A 183 -9.85 -5.49 6.76
CA GLN A 183 -9.35 -5.45 5.38
C GLN A 183 -8.19 -4.45 5.27
N MET A 184 -8.31 -3.26 5.86
CA MET A 184 -7.22 -2.27 5.87
C MET A 184 -5.97 -2.80 6.57
N LYS A 185 -6.10 -3.55 7.66
CA LYS A 185 -4.97 -4.19 8.32
C LYS A 185 -4.24 -5.17 7.41
N TRP A 186 -4.96 -5.96 6.63
CA TRP A 186 -4.38 -6.90 5.69
C TRP A 186 -3.72 -6.17 4.51
N SER A 187 -4.39 -5.18 3.94
CA SER A 187 -3.82 -4.35 2.86
C SER A 187 -2.52 -3.67 3.30
N VAL A 188 -2.50 -3.00 4.46
CA VAL A 188 -1.27 -2.34 4.98
C VAL A 188 -0.12 -3.32 5.14
N ARG A 189 -0.39 -4.57 5.55
CA ARG A 189 0.63 -5.62 5.63
C ARG A 189 1.20 -5.92 4.24
N ASP A 190 0.34 -6.09 3.26
CA ASP A 190 0.72 -6.43 1.89
C ASP A 190 1.50 -5.26 1.26
N GLU A 191 1.00 -4.02 1.33
CA GLU A 191 1.69 -2.83 0.83
C GLU A 191 3.04 -2.58 1.51
N SER A 192 3.14 -2.87 2.81
CA SER A 192 4.42 -2.77 3.52
C SER A 192 5.45 -3.77 2.99
N LEU A 193 5.01 -4.96 2.63
CA LEU A 193 5.86 -5.99 2.03
C LEU A 193 6.28 -5.59 0.61
N HIS A 194 5.34 -5.15 -0.22
CA HIS A 194 5.58 -4.72 -1.61
C HIS A 194 6.59 -3.58 -1.63
N SER A 195 6.34 -2.53 -0.87
CA SER A 195 7.23 -1.37 -0.74
C SER A 195 8.64 -1.77 -0.30
N LYS A 196 8.76 -2.62 0.74
CA LYS A 196 10.05 -3.10 1.24
C LYS A 196 10.84 -3.85 0.17
N MET A 197 10.20 -4.81 -0.48
CA MET A 197 10.88 -5.67 -1.47
C MET A 197 11.27 -4.87 -2.72
N GLY A 198 10.44 -3.94 -3.16
CA GLY A 198 10.76 -3.05 -4.27
C GLY A 198 11.90 -2.07 -3.95
N CYS A 199 11.91 -1.47 -2.74
CA CYS A 199 13.04 -0.64 -2.28
C CYS A 199 14.34 -1.47 -2.18
N GLN A 200 14.25 -2.72 -1.72
CA GLN A 200 15.39 -3.63 -1.69
C GLN A 200 15.92 -3.95 -3.10
N LEU A 201 15.01 -4.16 -4.06
CA LEU A 201 15.40 -4.42 -5.44
C LEU A 201 16.13 -3.21 -6.07
N PHE A 202 15.66 -1.99 -5.80
CA PHE A 202 16.38 -0.77 -6.19
C PHE A 202 17.78 -0.70 -5.56
N ARG A 203 17.92 -1.04 -4.27
CA ARG A 203 19.23 -1.04 -3.62
C ARG A 203 20.18 -2.08 -4.21
N HIS A 204 19.71 -3.27 -4.55
CA HIS A 204 20.53 -4.27 -5.26
C HIS A 204 20.99 -3.77 -6.63
N MET A 205 20.14 -3.02 -7.36
CA MET A 205 20.58 -2.35 -8.59
C MET A 205 21.73 -1.35 -8.31
N CYS A 206 21.64 -0.60 -7.20
CA CYS A 206 22.71 0.34 -6.79
C CYS A 206 23.97 -0.37 -6.29
N GLU A 207 23.88 -1.60 -5.80
CA GLU A 207 25.05 -2.43 -5.43
C GLU A 207 25.78 -2.97 -6.66
N GLU A 208 25.06 -3.18 -7.79
CA GLU A 208 25.65 -3.57 -9.07
C GLU A 208 26.19 -2.38 -9.88
N ASP A 209 25.64 -1.19 -9.68
CA ASP A 209 26.09 0.07 -10.31
C ASP A 209 26.20 1.16 -9.23
N ASP A 210 27.42 1.45 -8.78
CA ASP A 210 27.73 2.40 -7.70
C ASP A 210 27.37 3.86 -8.04
N GLN A 211 27.12 4.19 -9.31
CA GLN A 211 26.69 5.51 -9.75
C GLN A 211 25.17 5.67 -9.74
N LEU A 212 24.41 4.57 -9.78
CA LEU A 212 22.97 4.59 -9.96
C LEU A 212 22.25 5.39 -8.87
N LEU A 213 22.65 5.23 -7.60
CA LEU A 213 22.07 5.97 -6.48
C LEU A 213 22.15 7.49 -6.70
N ASN A 214 23.31 7.98 -7.16
CA ASN A 214 23.51 9.41 -7.43
C ASN A 214 22.76 9.85 -8.69
N LEU A 215 22.74 9.05 -9.75
CA LEU A 215 22.04 9.36 -11.00
C LEU A 215 20.52 9.46 -10.84
N CYS A 216 19.97 8.72 -9.89
CA CYS A 216 18.52 8.74 -9.60
C CYS A 216 18.12 9.82 -8.58
N ARG A 217 19.04 10.37 -7.80
CA ARG A 217 18.78 11.18 -6.61
C ARG A 217 17.83 12.35 -6.84
N GLU A 218 18.12 13.19 -7.82
CA GLU A 218 17.34 14.42 -8.06
C GLU A 218 15.88 14.11 -8.43
N ASP A 219 15.68 13.14 -9.32
CA ASP A 219 14.35 12.75 -9.76
C ASP A 219 13.54 12.08 -8.63
N ILE A 220 14.19 11.29 -7.78
CA ILE A 220 13.56 10.65 -6.62
C ILE A 220 13.14 11.74 -5.59
N ILE A 221 13.99 12.73 -5.32
CA ILE A 221 13.63 13.85 -4.43
C ILE A 221 12.43 14.61 -5.00
N LYS A 222 12.46 14.97 -6.27
CA LYS A 222 11.35 15.67 -6.93
C LYS A 222 10.04 14.86 -6.89
N SER A 223 10.13 13.56 -7.06
CA SER A 223 8.97 12.67 -6.95
C SER A 223 8.44 12.58 -5.53
N ALA A 224 9.32 12.55 -4.52
CA ALA A 224 8.93 12.61 -3.12
C ALA A 224 8.21 13.93 -2.78
N GLU A 225 8.72 15.07 -3.25
CA GLU A 225 8.08 16.39 -3.09
C GLU A 225 6.70 16.43 -3.74
N THR A 226 6.60 15.91 -4.96
CA THR A 226 5.34 15.81 -5.69
C THR A 226 4.34 14.95 -4.92
N MET A 227 4.76 13.75 -4.46
CA MET A 227 3.91 12.85 -3.71
C MET A 227 3.40 13.46 -2.40
N VAL A 228 4.29 14.07 -1.59
CA VAL A 228 3.90 14.74 -0.34
C VAL A 228 2.92 15.89 -0.61
N THR A 229 3.10 16.61 -1.72
CA THR A 229 2.19 17.68 -2.14
C THR A 229 0.82 17.14 -2.52
N LEU A 230 0.76 16.08 -3.33
CA LEU A 230 -0.48 15.44 -3.76
C LEU A 230 -1.23 14.81 -2.59
N GLU A 231 -0.53 14.10 -1.71
CA GLU A 231 -1.12 13.55 -0.49
C GLU A 231 -1.67 14.64 0.43
N THR A 232 -0.97 15.77 0.56
CA THR A 232 -1.47 16.91 1.33
C THR A 232 -2.76 17.49 0.74
N LYS A 233 -2.86 17.59 -0.59
CA LYS A 233 -4.09 18.02 -1.27
C LYS A 233 -5.22 17.01 -1.06
N TYR A 234 -4.92 15.73 -1.20
CA TYR A 234 -5.88 14.65 -1.00
C TYR A 234 -6.41 14.63 0.45
N ILE A 235 -5.54 14.75 1.46
CA ILE A 235 -5.95 14.86 2.86
C ILE A 235 -6.87 16.09 3.07
N ASN A 236 -6.53 17.25 2.48
CA ASN A 236 -7.38 18.43 2.58
C ASN A 236 -8.78 18.18 1.97
N LYS A 237 -8.85 17.45 0.86
CA LYS A 237 -10.13 17.10 0.23
C LYS A 237 -10.92 16.12 1.07
N MET A 238 -10.29 15.06 1.57
CA MET A 238 -10.94 14.11 2.46
C MET A 238 -11.57 14.79 3.68
N PHE A 239 -10.86 15.74 4.28
CA PHE A 239 -11.26 16.45 5.50
C PHE A 239 -11.93 17.80 5.21
N GLU A 240 -12.53 18.02 4.03
CA GLU A 240 -13.21 19.29 3.70
C GLU A 240 -14.38 19.62 4.63
N MET A 241 -15.01 18.60 5.21
CA MET A 241 -16.05 18.77 6.25
C MET A 241 -15.48 18.87 7.67
N GLY A 242 -14.14 18.91 7.84
CA GLY A 242 -13.41 19.00 9.11
C GLY A 242 -13.03 17.65 9.70
N ASP A 243 -12.25 17.70 10.79
CA ASP A 243 -11.73 16.52 11.47
C ASP A 243 -12.83 15.63 12.07
N ILE A 244 -12.54 14.34 12.23
CA ILE A 244 -13.40 13.38 12.92
C ILE A 244 -12.78 12.94 14.24
N GLU A 245 -13.56 12.27 15.08
CA GLU A 245 -13.07 11.74 16.34
C GLU A 245 -11.95 10.71 16.11
N GLY A 246 -10.81 10.91 16.75
CA GLY A 246 -9.67 9.99 16.72
C GLY A 246 -8.63 10.29 15.64
N ILE A 247 -8.90 11.18 14.66
CA ILE A 247 -7.93 11.52 13.63
C ILE A 247 -8.15 12.93 13.05
N ALA A 248 -7.06 13.67 12.90
CA ALA A 248 -7.07 15.02 12.35
C ALA A 248 -6.24 15.14 11.06
N ALA A 249 -6.71 15.97 10.14
CA ALA A 249 -6.01 16.23 8.88
C ALA A 249 -4.57 16.74 9.09
N ASN A 250 -4.35 17.56 10.09
CA ASN A 250 -3.02 18.08 10.41
C ASN A 250 -2.04 16.95 10.79
N ASP A 251 -2.48 16.01 11.63
CA ASP A 251 -1.65 14.91 12.08
C ASP A 251 -1.26 13.97 10.92
N LEU A 252 -2.21 13.69 10.03
CA LEU A 252 -1.96 12.92 8.81
C LEU A 252 -0.92 13.58 7.90
N LYS A 253 -0.96 14.90 7.71
CA LYS A 253 0.05 15.61 6.89
C LYS A 253 1.46 15.48 7.45
N HIS A 254 1.61 15.54 8.76
CA HIS A 254 2.91 15.34 9.42
C HIS A 254 3.34 13.88 9.40
N PHE A 255 2.40 12.94 9.55
CA PHE A 255 2.63 11.52 9.39
C PHE A 255 3.16 11.15 7.98
N ILE A 256 2.54 11.66 6.91
CA ILE A 256 3.00 11.42 5.52
C ILE A 256 4.40 11.97 5.28
N LYS A 257 4.74 13.15 5.80
CA LYS A 257 6.10 13.70 5.72
C LYS A 257 7.12 12.84 6.45
N LYS A 258 6.78 12.33 7.64
CA LYS A 258 7.61 11.38 8.39
C LYS A 258 7.85 10.12 7.55
N ARG A 259 6.81 9.53 6.98
CA ARG A 259 6.92 8.33 6.13
C ARG A 259 7.76 8.57 4.88
N ALA A 260 7.60 9.71 4.21
CA ALA A 260 8.42 10.06 3.04
C ALA A 260 9.92 10.11 3.39
N ASN A 261 10.28 10.68 4.55
CA ASN A 261 11.65 10.65 5.06
C ASN A 261 12.15 9.22 5.31
N GLU A 262 11.33 8.38 5.95
CA GLU A 262 11.65 6.96 6.21
C GLU A 262 11.89 6.20 4.90
N LYS A 263 11.08 6.44 3.87
CA LYS A 263 11.23 5.81 2.57
C LYS A 263 12.45 6.29 1.79
N LEU A 264 12.82 7.56 1.88
CA LEU A 264 14.07 8.06 1.33
C LEU A 264 15.28 7.35 1.96
N VAL A 265 15.27 7.15 3.28
CA VAL A 265 16.32 6.38 3.97
C VAL A 265 16.31 4.91 3.54
N GLU A 266 15.14 4.29 3.39
CA GLU A 266 15.00 2.90 2.94
C GLU A 266 15.55 2.67 1.53
N LEU A 267 15.44 3.67 0.64
CA LEU A 267 16.06 3.66 -0.68
C LEU A 267 17.60 3.80 -0.64
N GLY A 268 18.18 4.18 0.50
CA GLY A 268 19.62 4.38 0.66
C GLY A 268 20.06 5.84 0.82
N TYR A 269 19.15 6.80 0.76
CA TYR A 269 19.43 8.24 0.95
C TYR A 269 19.40 8.62 2.43
N VAL A 270 20.36 8.12 3.19
CA VAL A 270 20.40 8.28 4.67
C VAL A 270 20.47 9.77 5.09
N ASP A 271 21.12 10.61 4.30
CA ASP A 271 21.21 12.06 4.51
C ASP A 271 19.88 12.79 4.33
N LEU A 272 18.88 12.17 3.72
CA LEU A 272 17.54 12.73 3.51
C LEU A 272 16.52 12.31 4.60
N GLY A 273 16.95 11.67 5.67
CA GLY A 273 16.06 11.20 6.75
C GLY A 273 15.29 12.32 7.49
N SER A 274 15.63 13.59 7.23
CA SER A 274 14.90 14.76 7.75
C SER A 274 14.62 15.79 6.66
N TYR A 275 14.52 15.38 5.41
CA TYR A 275 14.29 16.26 4.26
C TYR A 275 12.98 17.04 4.37
N PHE A 276 11.89 16.34 4.70
CA PHE A 276 10.61 16.98 4.98
C PHE A 276 10.52 17.34 6.46
N ALA A 277 10.45 18.65 6.76
CA ALA A 277 10.18 19.12 8.11
C ALA A 277 8.76 18.78 8.53
N TYR A 278 8.59 18.19 9.71
CA TYR A 278 7.30 17.84 10.29
C TYR A 278 7.26 18.06 11.81
N ASP A 279 6.07 18.27 12.34
CA ASP A 279 5.85 18.31 13.79
C ASP A 279 5.82 16.85 14.33
N THR A 280 6.80 16.55 15.20
CA THR A 280 6.96 15.21 15.76
C THR A 280 5.80 14.81 16.68
N LYS A 281 5.18 15.79 17.38
CA LYS A 281 4.01 15.51 18.24
C LYS A 281 2.78 15.20 17.39
N ALA A 282 2.54 15.99 16.33
CA ALA A 282 1.43 15.73 15.42
C ALA A 282 1.59 14.38 14.73
N ALA A 283 2.79 14.03 14.24
CA ALA A 283 3.05 12.72 13.66
C ALA A 283 2.87 11.58 14.67
N ALA A 284 3.28 11.76 15.93
CA ALA A 284 3.14 10.76 16.98
C ALA A 284 1.66 10.45 17.34
N ASN A 285 0.72 11.35 17.03
CA ASN A 285 -0.71 11.06 17.19
C ASN A 285 -1.18 9.89 16.34
N LEU A 286 -0.39 9.44 15.34
CA LEU A 286 -0.65 8.26 14.53
C LEU A 286 0.24 7.05 14.89
N ASP A 287 1.01 7.08 15.97
CA ASP A 287 1.85 5.94 16.37
C ASP A 287 1.01 4.68 16.68
N TRP A 288 -0.24 4.84 17.12
CA TRP A 288 -1.19 3.74 17.30
C TRP A 288 -1.41 2.95 15.99
N PHE A 289 -1.40 3.63 14.83
CA PHE A 289 -1.57 2.97 13.54
C PHE A 289 -0.40 2.03 13.23
N TYR A 290 0.83 2.44 13.48
CA TYR A 290 1.99 1.57 13.37
C TYR A 290 1.92 0.37 14.32
N HIS A 291 1.56 0.58 15.58
CA HIS A 291 1.46 -0.50 16.56
C HIS A 291 0.38 -1.53 16.19
N LEU A 292 -0.77 -1.06 15.75
CA LEU A 292 -1.92 -1.94 15.45
C LEU A 292 -1.80 -2.66 14.09
N THR A 293 -1.07 -2.08 13.15
CA THR A 293 -0.82 -2.70 11.84
C THR A 293 0.46 -3.52 11.78
N GLY A 294 1.23 -3.56 12.87
CA GLY A 294 2.50 -4.33 12.94
C GLY A 294 3.71 -3.61 12.34
N GLY A 295 3.64 -2.28 12.15
CA GLY A 295 4.70 -1.47 11.53
C GLY A 295 5.95 -1.23 12.38
N VAL A 296 6.16 -1.93 13.50
CA VAL A 296 7.25 -1.61 14.42
C VAL A 296 8.43 -2.56 14.42
N THR A 297 8.39 -3.69 13.83
CA THR A 297 9.61 -4.46 13.51
C THR A 297 9.24 -5.63 12.61
N HIS A 298 9.97 -5.77 11.52
CA HIS A 298 9.78 -6.81 10.50
C HIS A 298 9.89 -8.27 11.03
N THR A 299 10.30 -8.48 12.28
CA THR A 299 10.45 -9.80 12.89
C THR A 299 9.19 -10.30 13.59
N ASP A 300 8.36 -9.42 14.15
CA ASP A 300 7.21 -9.86 14.95
C ASP A 300 5.89 -9.91 14.15
N PHE A 301 5.80 -9.16 13.05
CA PHE A 301 4.59 -9.08 12.25
C PHE A 301 4.19 -10.41 11.60
N PHE A 302 5.16 -11.19 11.14
CA PHE A 302 4.93 -12.52 10.54
C PHE A 302 4.91 -13.67 11.56
N ALA A 303 5.28 -13.41 12.83
CA ALA A 303 5.24 -14.40 13.89
C ALA A 303 3.86 -14.49 14.59
N ILE A 304 3.01 -13.47 14.44
CA ILE A 304 1.65 -13.49 14.98
C ILE A 304 0.75 -14.23 13.98
N ARG A 305 0.54 -15.52 14.20
CA ARG A 305 -0.62 -16.21 13.62
C ARG A 305 -1.86 -15.50 14.15
N PRO A 306 -2.87 -15.20 13.30
CA PRO A 306 -4.14 -14.69 13.78
C PRO A 306 -4.77 -15.73 14.70
N THR A 307 -4.63 -15.58 16.01
CA THR A 307 -5.30 -16.42 17.00
C THR A 307 -6.76 -16.02 17.21
N ASP A 308 -7.22 -14.96 16.55
CA ASP A 308 -8.60 -14.47 16.63
C ASP A 308 -9.47 -14.91 15.43
N TYR A 309 -9.11 -16.02 14.78
CA TYR A 309 -9.97 -16.63 13.78
C TYR A 309 -11.11 -17.39 14.49
N SER A 310 -12.16 -16.68 14.91
CA SER A 310 -13.43 -17.33 15.17
C SER A 310 -14.02 -17.70 13.80
N LYS A 311 -13.89 -18.98 13.42
CA LYS A 311 -14.66 -19.55 12.33
C LYS A 311 -16.14 -19.31 12.61
N ALA A 312 -16.72 -18.28 11.98
CA ALA A 312 -18.15 -18.17 11.84
C ALA A 312 -18.55 -19.17 10.76
N GLY A 313 -19.06 -20.32 11.16
CA GLY A 313 -19.57 -21.31 10.22
C GLY A 313 -19.31 -22.74 10.63
N GLU A 314 -19.78 -23.15 11.81
CA GLU A 314 -20.24 -24.52 11.97
C GLU A 314 -21.73 -24.58 11.59
N GLY A 315 -22.04 -25.24 10.47
CA GLY A 315 -23.38 -25.64 10.14
C GLY A 315 -23.87 -25.29 8.74
N GLU A 316 -23.28 -25.87 7.70
CA GLU A 316 -23.99 -26.33 6.52
C GLU A 316 -23.21 -27.50 5.94
N ASP A 317 -23.82 -28.71 6.03
CA ASP A 317 -23.31 -29.92 5.44
C ASP A 317 -23.25 -29.78 3.91
N TYR A 318 -22.07 -29.89 3.34
CA TYR A 318 -21.87 -30.13 1.92
C TYR A 318 -21.98 -31.64 1.68
N GLU A 319 -23.20 -32.18 1.68
CA GLU A 319 -23.51 -33.40 0.96
C GLU A 319 -24.14 -33.01 -0.39
N ASP A 320 -23.65 -33.68 -1.45
CA ASP A 320 -24.13 -33.67 -2.84
C ASP A 320 -23.63 -32.51 -3.77
N ILE A 321 -22.37 -32.60 -4.20
CA ILE A 321 -22.00 -32.29 -5.59
C ILE A 321 -20.83 -33.22 -6.00
N TRP A 322 -21.13 -34.40 -6.55
CA TRP A 322 -20.32 -35.15 -7.56
C TRP A 322 -21.28 -35.81 -8.52
#